data_b71c9d5a2b4668ae20f2cc286b9d6421
#
_entry.id   b71c9d5a2b4668ae20f2cc286b9d6421
#
_cell.length_a   1.000
_cell.length_b   1.000
_cell.length_c   1.000
_cell.angle_alpha   90.00
_cell.angle_beta   90.00
_cell.angle_gamma   90.00
#
_symmetry.space_group_name_H-M   'P 1'
#
loop_
_entity.id
_entity.type
_entity.pdbx_description
1 polymer ?
#
loop_
_entity_poly.entity_id
_entity_poly.type
_entity_poly.pdbx_seq_one_letter_code
_entity_poly.pdbx_strand_id
1 'polypeptide(L)'
;MTNEQTFGYAGVGATCMIDAKLYSKISDTDFRKLEFVGPNGPVEGQKFWSTAAYAEYGIYDFSALMGPYSSIKFRPNEGEADDYKTACATAIPVMRVEEMYLIEAEATAHTDAAKGKELLTAFMKTRNPQYSFAGTSTQEVVDECFFQKRIELFGEGQIFFDYKRLNKPVDRTYENNNWPTTAQLKTTTRPAWMNWLISINEVNNNAAVRDYNNPSCTDAYK
;
A
#
# COMPACT_ATOMS: atom_id res chain seq x y z
N MET A 1 0.16 4.33 13.85
CA MET A 1 -0.53 4.40 12.54
C MET A 1 -2.04 4.34 12.69
N THR A 2 -2.54 3.62 13.65
CA THR A 2 -3.96 3.39 13.82
C THR A 2 -4.77 4.58 14.23
N ASN A 3 -4.18 5.55 14.88
CA ASN A 3 -4.86 6.80 15.17
C ASN A 3 -4.56 7.90 14.15
N GLU A 4 -3.99 7.52 13.02
CA GLU A 4 -3.84 8.41 11.87
C GLU A 4 -5.15 9.07 11.49
N GLN A 5 -6.25 8.37 11.77
CA GLN A 5 -7.60 8.82 11.50
C GLN A 5 -8.19 9.70 12.60
N THR A 6 -7.52 9.83 13.74
CA THR A 6 -8.01 10.63 14.87
C THR A 6 -7.07 11.77 15.21
N PHE A 7 -5.93 11.47 15.80
CA PHE A 7 -5.00 12.46 16.34
C PHE A 7 -3.55 12.21 15.97
N GLY A 8 -3.23 11.15 15.23
CA GLY A 8 -1.90 10.89 14.73
C GLY A 8 -1.51 11.85 13.62
N TYR A 9 -0.22 11.93 13.35
CA TYR A 9 0.34 12.82 12.33
C TYR A 9 -0.34 12.66 10.97
N ALA A 10 -0.62 11.44 10.56
CA ALA A 10 -1.29 11.18 9.28
C ALA A 10 -2.81 11.46 9.33
N GLY A 11 -3.45 11.35 10.49
CA GLY A 11 -4.86 11.71 10.67
C GLY A 11 -5.11 13.20 10.65
N VAL A 12 -4.12 13.99 11.10
CA VAL A 12 -4.17 15.45 11.04
C VAL A 12 -3.74 15.97 9.67
N GLY A 13 -2.89 15.23 8.96
CA GLY A 13 -2.28 15.68 7.71
C GLY A 13 -2.87 15.10 6.42
N ALA A 14 -3.24 13.85 6.41
CA ALA A 14 -3.90 13.18 5.27
C ALA A 14 -4.26 11.74 5.62
N THR A 15 -5.42 11.28 5.23
CA THR A 15 -5.76 9.86 5.25
C THR A 15 -4.91 9.11 4.22
N CYS A 16 -4.36 7.95 4.58
CA CYS A 16 -3.68 7.11 3.61
C CYS A 16 -4.68 6.58 2.59
N MET A 17 -4.51 6.94 1.32
CA MET A 17 -5.40 6.54 0.24
C MET A 17 -4.72 5.51 -0.66
N ILE A 18 -5.49 4.52 -1.09
CA ILE A 18 -5.05 3.63 -2.17
C ILE A 18 -5.09 4.37 -3.51
N ASP A 19 -4.15 4.06 -4.39
CA ASP A 19 -4.17 4.53 -5.77
C ASP A 19 -5.45 4.07 -6.49
N ALA A 20 -6.18 4.99 -7.13
CA ALA A 20 -7.47 4.71 -7.76
C ALA A 20 -7.39 3.59 -8.80
N LYS A 21 -6.32 3.52 -9.57
CA LYS A 21 -6.08 2.47 -10.57
C LYS A 21 -5.80 1.11 -9.90
N LEU A 22 -5.13 1.12 -8.74
CA LEU A 22 -4.93 -0.10 -7.96
C LEU A 22 -6.26 -0.59 -7.41
N TYR A 23 -7.05 0.30 -6.81
CA TYR A 23 -8.38 -0.01 -6.28
C TYR A 23 -9.32 -0.60 -7.35
N SER A 24 -9.35 0.00 -8.54
CA SER A 24 -10.23 -0.45 -9.63
C SER A 24 -9.93 -1.87 -10.12
N LYS A 25 -8.71 -2.36 -9.88
CA LYS A 25 -8.27 -3.71 -10.25
C LYS A 25 -8.57 -4.77 -9.18
N ILE A 26 -8.96 -4.36 -7.99
CA ILE A 26 -9.36 -5.31 -6.93
C ILE A 26 -10.76 -5.83 -7.29
N SER A 27 -10.91 -7.15 -7.37
CA SER A 27 -12.21 -7.78 -7.62
C SER A 27 -13.21 -7.42 -6.53
N ASP A 28 -14.49 -7.26 -6.89
CA ASP A 28 -15.57 -7.02 -5.92
C ASP A 28 -15.82 -8.23 -4.98
N THR A 29 -15.34 -9.42 -5.39
CA THR A 29 -15.40 -10.64 -4.57
C THR A 29 -14.20 -10.82 -3.64
N ASP A 30 -13.19 -9.93 -3.72
CA ASP A 30 -12.03 -9.91 -2.83
C ASP A 30 -12.36 -9.08 -1.59
N PHE A 31 -12.43 -9.71 -0.42
CA PHE A 31 -12.82 -9.00 0.80
C PHE A 31 -11.86 -7.86 1.18
N ARG A 32 -10.61 -7.88 0.73
CA ARG A 32 -9.64 -6.80 0.97
C ARG A 32 -10.05 -5.48 0.32
N LYS A 33 -10.94 -5.53 -0.69
CA LYS A 33 -11.51 -4.30 -1.27
C LYS A 33 -12.27 -3.49 -0.23
N LEU A 34 -12.84 -4.16 0.78
CA LEU A 34 -13.54 -3.52 1.90
C LEU A 34 -12.60 -2.79 2.88
N GLU A 35 -11.28 -2.94 2.72
CA GLU A 35 -10.30 -2.15 3.49
C GLU A 35 -10.18 -0.71 2.98
N PHE A 36 -10.84 -0.37 1.87
CA PHE A 36 -10.75 0.94 1.22
C PHE A 36 -12.14 1.51 0.93
N VAL A 37 -12.30 2.79 1.17
CA VAL A 37 -13.53 3.52 0.79
C VAL A 37 -13.67 3.53 -0.72
N GLY A 38 -14.87 3.32 -1.22
CA GLY A 38 -15.15 3.36 -2.65
C GLY A 38 -15.00 4.77 -3.25
N PRO A 39 -15.00 4.88 -4.60
CA PRO A 39 -14.86 6.17 -5.30
C PRO A 39 -16.00 7.15 -4.99
N ASN A 40 -17.18 6.64 -4.65
CA ASN A 40 -18.37 7.43 -4.35
C ASN A 40 -18.72 7.44 -2.84
N GLY A 41 -17.79 7.01 -2.00
CA GLY A 41 -18.00 6.87 -0.56
C GLY A 41 -18.01 5.41 -0.08
N PRO A 42 -18.45 5.15 1.15
CA PRO A 42 -18.53 3.82 1.71
C PRO A 42 -19.32 2.84 0.84
N VAL A 43 -18.85 1.59 0.76
CA VAL A 43 -19.51 0.53 0.00
C VAL A 43 -20.22 -0.44 0.93
N GLU A 44 -21.25 -1.12 0.40
CA GLU A 44 -22.01 -2.13 1.14
C GLU A 44 -21.10 -3.22 1.72
N GLY A 45 -21.38 -3.63 2.96
CA GLY A 45 -20.58 -4.61 3.70
C GLY A 45 -19.30 -4.04 4.31
N GLN A 46 -18.95 -2.79 4.03
CA GLN A 46 -17.85 -2.11 4.66
C GLN A 46 -18.19 -1.80 6.12
N LYS A 47 -17.49 -2.45 7.03
CA LYS A 47 -17.59 -2.16 8.45
C LYS A 47 -16.66 -1.00 8.78
N PHE A 48 -17.14 0.18 8.52
CA PHE A 48 -16.69 1.31 9.30
C PHE A 48 -17.00 1.04 10.78
N TRP A 49 -16.37 1.76 11.65
CA TRP A 49 -16.79 1.99 12.99
C TRP A 49 -18.28 2.18 12.94
N SER A 50 -18.98 1.12 13.24
CA SER A 50 -20.41 1.10 13.03
C SER A 50 -21.04 2.19 13.90
N THR A 51 -22.21 2.66 13.52
CA THR A 51 -23.09 3.42 14.39
C THR A 51 -23.27 2.77 15.77
N ALA A 52 -23.08 1.46 15.89
CA ALA A 52 -23.07 0.74 17.15
C ALA A 52 -21.80 1.00 17.97
N ALA A 53 -20.62 0.98 17.35
CA ALA A 53 -19.37 1.37 18.03
C ALA A 53 -19.39 2.86 18.40
N TYR A 54 -19.99 3.70 17.56
CA TYR A 54 -20.21 5.11 17.86
C TYR A 54 -21.15 5.28 19.07
N ALA A 55 -22.26 4.56 19.11
CA ALA A 55 -23.20 4.64 20.20
C ALA A 55 -22.65 4.04 21.51
N GLU A 56 -21.79 3.02 21.40
CA GLU A 56 -21.20 2.32 22.55
C GLU A 56 -19.98 3.06 23.11
N TYR A 57 -19.16 3.68 22.24
CA TYR A 57 -17.89 4.30 22.65
C TYR A 57 -17.83 5.82 22.43
N GLY A 58 -18.91 6.45 22.01
CA GLY A 58 -18.96 7.91 21.78
C GLY A 58 -18.10 8.38 20.58
N ILE A 59 -17.78 7.50 19.66
CA ILE A 59 -16.91 7.76 18.53
C ILE A 59 -17.67 8.48 17.41
N TYR A 60 -17.15 9.59 16.92
CA TYR A 60 -17.71 10.28 15.75
C TYR A 60 -17.72 9.35 14.53
N ASP A 61 -18.77 9.45 13.73
CA ASP A 61 -18.83 8.76 12.44
C ASP A 61 -17.77 9.34 11.50
N PHE A 62 -16.61 8.70 11.48
CA PHE A 62 -15.49 9.08 10.62
C PHE A 62 -15.75 8.82 9.13
N SER A 63 -16.85 8.15 8.77
CA SER A 63 -17.19 7.94 7.37
C SER A 63 -17.32 9.28 6.62
N ALA A 64 -17.78 10.32 7.30
CA ALA A 64 -17.87 11.68 6.75
C ALA A 64 -16.51 12.37 6.57
N LEU A 65 -15.47 11.94 7.29
CA LEU A 65 -14.12 12.49 7.22
C LEU A 65 -13.21 11.68 6.28
N MET A 66 -13.63 10.48 5.91
CA MET A 66 -12.88 9.61 5.01
C MET A 66 -13.30 9.86 3.57
N GLY A 67 -12.46 10.58 2.84
CA GLY A 67 -12.63 10.76 1.41
C GLY A 67 -12.54 9.44 0.63
N PRO A 68 -12.93 9.47 -0.67
CA PRO A 68 -12.78 8.33 -1.56
C PRO A 68 -11.37 7.72 -1.50
N TYR A 69 -11.29 6.40 -1.59
CA TYR A 69 -10.04 5.62 -1.57
C TYR A 69 -9.30 5.59 -0.23
N SER A 70 -9.81 6.21 0.83
CA SER A 70 -9.19 6.16 2.16
C SER A 70 -9.11 4.73 2.67
N SER A 71 -8.00 4.38 3.32
CA SER A 71 -7.81 3.06 3.95
C SER A 71 -8.40 3.03 5.35
N ILE A 72 -9.14 1.97 5.66
CA ILE A 72 -9.64 1.66 6.99
C ILE A 72 -8.95 0.44 7.61
N LYS A 73 -7.85 -0.01 7.01
CA LYS A 73 -7.08 -1.17 7.47
C LYS A 73 -6.54 -0.99 8.88
N PHE A 74 -6.04 0.21 9.18
CA PHE A 74 -5.45 0.52 10.48
C PHE A 74 -6.48 1.22 11.35
N ARG A 75 -6.83 0.59 12.46
CA ARG A 75 -7.84 1.09 13.40
C ARG A 75 -7.21 1.47 14.73
N PRO A 76 -7.78 2.44 15.46
CA PRO A 76 -7.34 2.70 16.82
C PRO A 76 -7.57 1.48 17.71
N ASN A 77 -6.73 1.36 18.74
CA ASN A 77 -6.88 0.33 19.74
C ASN A 77 -8.24 0.45 20.42
N GLU A 78 -8.94 -0.67 20.62
CA GLU A 78 -10.26 -0.75 21.26
C GLU A 78 -11.34 0.11 20.58
N GLY A 79 -11.08 0.63 19.40
CA GLY A 79 -11.97 1.58 18.72
C GLY A 79 -11.96 2.99 19.32
N GLU A 80 -11.06 3.27 20.25
CA GLU A 80 -10.96 4.55 20.95
C GLU A 80 -10.48 5.66 19.99
N ALA A 81 -11.28 6.71 19.84
CA ALA A 81 -10.98 7.83 18.95
C ALA A 81 -10.64 9.11 19.71
N ASP A 82 -11.13 9.26 20.92
CA ASP A 82 -11.05 10.50 21.69
C ASP A 82 -9.79 10.57 22.55
N ASP A 83 -9.28 9.43 23.02
CA ASP A 83 -8.02 9.35 23.76
C ASP A 83 -6.89 8.79 22.88
N TYR A 84 -6.04 9.66 22.37
CA TYR A 84 -4.90 9.28 21.55
C TYR A 84 -3.91 8.32 22.27
N LYS A 85 -3.84 8.32 23.59
CA LYS A 85 -2.95 7.44 24.34
C LYS A 85 -3.41 6.00 24.24
N THR A 86 -4.71 5.77 24.37
CA THR A 86 -5.33 4.46 24.17
C THR A 86 -5.33 4.08 22.70
N ALA A 87 -5.74 5.00 21.83
CA ALA A 87 -5.81 4.79 20.38
C ALA A 87 -4.46 4.41 19.74
N CYS A 88 -3.36 5.03 20.21
CA CYS A 88 -2.01 4.75 19.72
C CYS A 88 -1.40 3.45 20.26
N ALA A 89 -1.95 2.86 21.29
CA ALA A 89 -1.41 1.67 21.94
C ALA A 89 -1.71 0.39 21.16
N THR A 90 -1.38 0.38 19.87
CA THR A 90 -1.60 -0.77 18.98
C THR A 90 -0.29 -1.42 18.57
N ALA A 91 -0.35 -2.72 18.29
CA ALA A 91 0.76 -3.44 17.68
C ALA A 91 0.96 -2.97 16.23
N ILE A 92 2.19 -2.67 15.86
CA ILE A 92 2.57 -2.40 14.48
C ILE A 92 3.12 -3.70 13.89
N PRO A 93 2.50 -4.27 12.83
CA PRO A 93 3.03 -5.47 12.19
C PRO A 93 4.36 -5.13 11.51
N VAL A 94 5.42 -5.80 11.92
CA VAL A 94 6.75 -5.68 11.30
C VAL A 94 6.90 -6.66 10.15
N MET A 95 6.35 -7.87 10.33
CA MET A 95 6.35 -8.93 9.33
C MET A 95 5.14 -9.83 9.58
N ARG A 96 4.50 -10.27 8.50
CA ARG A 96 3.35 -11.18 8.54
C ARG A 96 3.59 -12.42 7.68
N VAL A 97 2.97 -13.52 8.05
CA VAL A 97 3.10 -14.78 7.29
C VAL A 97 2.59 -14.66 5.85
N GLU A 98 1.62 -13.80 5.60
CA GLU A 98 1.10 -13.52 4.26
C GLU A 98 2.16 -12.99 3.29
N GLU A 99 3.10 -12.20 3.81
CA GLU A 99 4.27 -11.79 3.03
C GLU A 99 5.09 -12.99 2.60
N MET A 100 5.28 -13.96 3.50
CA MET A 100 6.05 -15.18 3.20
C MET A 100 5.38 -16.03 2.13
N TYR A 101 4.05 -16.19 2.13
CA TYR A 101 3.35 -16.91 1.07
C TYR A 101 3.52 -16.24 -0.31
N LEU A 102 3.48 -14.91 -0.35
CA LEU A 102 3.67 -14.18 -1.60
C LEU A 102 5.14 -14.20 -2.06
N ILE A 103 6.10 -14.21 -1.13
CA ILE A 103 7.52 -14.40 -1.44
C ILE A 103 7.76 -15.82 -1.97
N GLU A 104 7.20 -16.85 -1.32
CA GLU A 104 7.33 -18.23 -1.75
C GLU A 104 6.79 -18.44 -3.18
N ALA A 105 5.59 -17.91 -3.45
CA ALA A 105 4.98 -18.01 -4.79
C ALA A 105 5.85 -17.32 -5.85
N GLU A 106 6.35 -16.13 -5.58
CA GLU A 106 7.23 -15.38 -6.47
C GLU A 106 8.57 -16.10 -6.70
N ALA A 107 9.24 -16.50 -5.61
CA ALA A 107 10.52 -17.20 -5.68
C ALA A 107 10.41 -18.51 -6.45
N THR A 108 9.35 -19.29 -6.20
CA THR A 108 9.07 -20.55 -6.91
C THR A 108 8.85 -20.29 -8.40
N ALA A 109 8.16 -19.22 -8.77
CA ALA A 109 7.91 -18.89 -10.17
C ALA A 109 9.19 -18.66 -10.99
N HIS A 110 10.30 -18.27 -10.37
CA HIS A 110 11.59 -18.12 -11.05
C HIS A 110 12.22 -19.48 -11.46
N THR A 111 11.82 -20.58 -10.84
CA THR A 111 12.28 -21.94 -11.17
C THR A 111 11.20 -22.74 -11.87
N ASP A 112 9.95 -22.56 -11.47
CA ASP A 112 8.76 -23.24 -12.01
C ASP A 112 7.56 -22.28 -11.96
N ALA A 113 7.24 -21.67 -13.09
CA ALA A 113 6.14 -20.69 -13.20
C ALA A 113 4.77 -21.31 -12.89
N ALA A 114 4.55 -22.59 -13.26
CA ALA A 114 3.29 -23.28 -13.01
C ALA A 114 3.09 -23.53 -11.51
N LYS A 115 4.15 -23.95 -10.83
CA LYS A 115 4.12 -24.17 -9.38
C LYS A 115 3.98 -22.85 -8.60
N GLY A 116 4.70 -21.79 -9.01
CA GLY A 116 4.53 -20.46 -8.43
C GLY A 116 3.10 -19.93 -8.55
N LYS A 117 2.48 -20.11 -9.72
CA LYS A 117 1.08 -19.79 -9.95
C LYS A 117 0.13 -20.59 -9.06
N GLU A 118 0.41 -21.89 -8.86
CA GLU A 118 -0.39 -22.75 -7.97
C GLU A 118 -0.37 -22.23 -6.53
N LEU A 119 0.83 -21.89 -5.99
CA LEU A 119 1.01 -21.34 -4.65
C LEU A 119 0.28 -19.99 -4.50
N LEU A 120 0.47 -19.10 -5.47
CA LEU A 120 -0.23 -17.81 -5.50
C LEU A 120 -1.75 -18.00 -5.50
N THR A 121 -2.25 -18.91 -6.34
CA THR A 121 -3.69 -19.18 -6.45
C THR A 121 -4.27 -19.74 -5.16
N ALA A 122 -3.54 -20.66 -4.51
CA ALA A 122 -3.95 -21.22 -3.22
C ALA A 122 -4.07 -20.12 -2.14
N PHE A 123 -3.07 -19.26 -2.04
CA PHE A 123 -3.12 -18.11 -1.13
C PHE A 123 -4.28 -17.17 -1.49
N MET A 124 -4.41 -16.77 -2.75
CA MET A 124 -5.42 -15.81 -3.20
C MET A 124 -6.86 -16.29 -3.00
N LYS A 125 -7.12 -17.60 -3.08
CA LYS A 125 -8.44 -18.16 -2.79
C LYS A 125 -8.87 -17.97 -1.32
N THR A 126 -7.95 -17.72 -0.42
CA THR A 126 -8.27 -17.35 0.97
C THR A 126 -8.76 -15.90 1.08
N ARG A 127 -8.49 -15.05 0.08
CA ARG A 127 -8.90 -13.63 -0.01
C ARG A 127 -10.11 -13.44 -0.91
N ASN A 128 -10.13 -14.19 -2.00
CA ASN A 128 -11.19 -14.19 -2.99
C ASN A 128 -11.47 -15.62 -3.45
N PRO A 129 -12.55 -16.27 -2.97
CA PRO A 129 -12.88 -17.65 -3.37
C PRO A 129 -13.05 -17.84 -4.89
N GLN A 130 -13.37 -16.75 -5.62
CA GLN A 130 -13.52 -16.75 -7.07
C GLN A 130 -12.23 -16.37 -7.82
N TYR A 131 -11.10 -16.24 -7.09
CA TYR A 131 -9.84 -15.83 -7.71
C TYR A 131 -9.43 -16.76 -8.84
N SER A 132 -9.09 -16.15 -9.95
CA SER A 132 -8.60 -16.81 -11.17
C SER A 132 -7.52 -15.93 -11.79
N PHE A 133 -6.42 -16.55 -12.19
CA PHE A 133 -5.29 -15.89 -12.84
C PHE A 133 -4.88 -16.63 -14.10
N ALA A 134 -4.92 -15.96 -15.24
CA ALA A 134 -4.66 -16.58 -16.55
C ALA A 134 -3.17 -16.66 -16.91
N GLY A 135 -2.30 -15.83 -16.30
CA GLY A 135 -0.87 -15.77 -16.61
C GLY A 135 -0.17 -17.14 -16.49
N THR A 136 0.81 -17.37 -17.34
CA THR A 136 1.54 -18.65 -17.44
C THR A 136 3.05 -18.48 -17.42
N SER A 137 3.57 -17.30 -17.71
CA SER A 137 5.00 -17.01 -17.68
C SER A 137 5.47 -16.60 -16.30
N THR A 138 6.76 -16.82 -16.02
CA THR A 138 7.41 -16.33 -14.78
C THR A 138 7.13 -14.86 -14.53
N GLN A 139 7.28 -14.01 -15.56
CA GLN A 139 7.10 -12.57 -15.41
C GLN A 139 5.66 -12.21 -15.03
N GLU A 140 4.66 -12.87 -15.61
CA GLU A 140 3.26 -12.64 -15.27
C GLU A 140 2.96 -13.06 -13.82
N VAL A 141 3.52 -14.17 -13.34
CA VAL A 141 3.35 -14.59 -11.94
C VAL A 141 4.02 -13.61 -10.99
N VAL A 142 5.24 -13.16 -11.30
CA VAL A 142 5.95 -12.15 -10.50
C VAL A 142 5.18 -10.83 -10.45
N ASP A 143 4.65 -10.38 -11.59
CA ASP A 143 3.86 -9.15 -11.68
C ASP A 143 2.55 -9.25 -10.90
N GLU A 144 1.92 -10.41 -10.93
CA GLU A 144 0.71 -10.67 -10.13
C GLU A 144 1.04 -10.76 -8.63
N CYS A 145 2.13 -11.42 -8.22
CA CYS A 145 2.59 -11.39 -6.83
C CYS A 145 2.84 -9.96 -6.35
N PHE A 146 3.49 -9.15 -7.16
CA PHE A 146 3.71 -7.73 -6.84
C PHE A 146 2.39 -6.96 -6.71
N PHE A 147 1.43 -7.20 -7.63
CA PHE A 147 0.09 -6.60 -7.55
C PHE A 147 -0.61 -6.99 -6.25
N GLN A 148 -0.59 -8.27 -5.89
CA GLN A 148 -1.24 -8.77 -4.69
C GLN A 148 -0.58 -8.27 -3.40
N LYS A 149 0.76 -8.15 -3.37
CA LYS A 149 1.49 -7.52 -2.25
C LYS A 149 1.09 -6.07 -2.02
N ARG A 150 0.87 -5.30 -3.07
CA ARG A 150 0.45 -3.89 -2.97
C ARG A 150 -0.89 -3.72 -2.24
N ILE A 151 -1.76 -4.72 -2.33
CA ILE A 151 -3.05 -4.75 -1.63
C ILE A 151 -2.88 -5.32 -0.22
N GLU A 152 -2.31 -6.52 -0.12
CA GLU A 152 -2.18 -7.27 1.12
C GLU A 152 -1.35 -6.52 2.18
N LEU A 153 -0.23 -5.94 1.75
CA LEU A 153 0.73 -5.24 2.61
C LEU A 153 0.59 -3.72 2.53
N PHE A 154 -0.60 -3.23 2.15
CA PHE A 154 -0.85 -1.78 2.07
C PHE A 154 -0.54 -1.10 3.40
N GLY A 155 0.26 -0.03 3.35
CA GLY A 155 0.65 0.75 4.53
C GLY A 155 1.69 0.12 5.45
N GLU A 156 2.21 -1.08 5.13
CA GLU A 156 3.18 -1.81 5.97
C GLU A 156 4.66 -1.56 5.59
N GLY A 157 4.92 -0.76 4.55
CA GLY A 157 6.27 -0.29 4.19
C GLY A 157 7.04 -1.18 3.20
N GLN A 158 6.68 -2.46 3.03
CA GLN A 158 7.44 -3.44 2.23
C GLN A 158 7.47 -3.12 0.74
N ILE A 159 6.41 -2.55 0.20
CA ILE A 159 6.24 -2.31 -1.24
C ILE A 159 7.29 -1.39 -1.83
N PHE A 160 7.87 -0.50 -1.05
CA PHE A 160 8.98 0.34 -1.47
C PHE A 160 10.18 -0.49 -1.93
N PHE A 161 10.51 -1.56 -1.21
CA PHE A 161 11.60 -2.48 -1.56
C PHE A 161 11.29 -3.27 -2.82
N ASP A 162 10.02 -3.69 -3.02
CA ASP A 162 9.59 -4.39 -4.22
C ASP A 162 9.68 -3.50 -5.47
N TYR A 163 9.28 -2.23 -5.38
CA TYR A 163 9.48 -1.26 -6.46
C TYR A 163 10.97 -1.16 -6.86
N LYS A 164 11.87 -1.15 -5.86
CA LYS A 164 13.32 -1.03 -6.10
C LYS A 164 13.89 -2.29 -6.76
N ARG A 165 13.65 -3.47 -6.19
CA ARG A 165 14.24 -4.72 -6.69
C ARG A 165 13.69 -5.15 -8.05
N LEU A 166 12.40 -4.89 -8.30
CA LEU A 166 11.75 -5.22 -9.57
C LEU A 166 11.87 -4.09 -10.62
N ASN A 167 12.56 -3.01 -10.29
CA ASN A 167 12.73 -1.84 -11.15
C ASN A 167 11.41 -1.30 -11.72
N LYS A 168 10.34 -1.29 -10.89
CA LYS A 168 9.00 -0.93 -11.35
C LYS A 168 8.87 0.57 -11.60
N PRO A 169 8.26 0.97 -12.72
CA PRO A 169 7.92 2.37 -12.98
C PRO A 169 6.78 2.83 -12.09
N VAL A 170 6.67 4.16 -11.94
CA VAL A 170 5.55 4.83 -11.30
C VAL A 170 4.80 5.64 -12.35
N ASP A 171 3.49 5.48 -12.42
CA ASP A 171 2.61 6.28 -13.26
C ASP A 171 1.44 6.79 -12.42
N ARG A 172 1.43 8.10 -12.19
CA ARG A 172 0.40 8.85 -11.46
C ARG A 172 -0.32 9.88 -12.34
N THR A 173 -0.18 9.73 -13.69
CA THR A 173 -0.70 10.70 -14.68
C THR A 173 -1.89 10.16 -15.47
N TYR A 174 -2.42 8.98 -15.11
CA TYR A 174 -3.56 8.38 -15.78
C TYR A 174 -4.85 9.16 -15.51
N GLU A 175 -5.81 9.03 -16.40
CA GLU A 175 -7.12 9.70 -16.29
C GLU A 175 -7.85 9.26 -15.00
N ASN A 176 -8.51 10.21 -14.33
CA ASN A 176 -9.23 10.01 -13.07
C ASN A 176 -8.36 9.48 -11.92
N ASN A 177 -7.06 9.79 -11.93
CA ASN A 177 -6.21 9.49 -10.80
C ASN A 177 -6.57 10.33 -9.55
N ASN A 178 -6.28 9.81 -8.36
CA ASN A 178 -6.52 10.50 -7.09
C ASN A 178 -5.25 11.16 -6.51
N TRP A 179 -4.21 11.36 -7.34
CA TRP A 179 -2.99 12.02 -6.93
C TRP A 179 -3.10 13.54 -7.06
N PRO A 180 -2.64 14.31 -6.06
CA PRO A 180 -2.56 15.76 -6.20
C PRO A 180 -1.64 16.13 -7.37
N THR A 181 -1.96 17.22 -8.07
CA THR A 181 -1.24 17.64 -9.29
C THR A 181 0.28 17.74 -9.07
N THR A 182 0.69 18.20 -7.89
CA THR A 182 2.12 18.32 -7.50
C THR A 182 2.84 16.98 -7.33
N ALA A 183 2.09 15.88 -7.17
CA ALA A 183 2.64 14.53 -7.01
C ALA A 183 2.43 13.66 -8.26
N GLN A 184 1.82 14.21 -9.31
CA GLN A 184 1.66 13.51 -10.59
C GLN A 184 3.00 13.44 -11.32
N LEU A 185 3.42 12.21 -11.59
CA LEU A 185 4.66 11.93 -12.32
C LEU A 185 4.52 10.60 -13.06
N LYS A 186 5.33 10.44 -14.09
CA LYS A 186 5.45 9.18 -14.83
C LYS A 186 6.91 8.88 -15.08
N THR A 187 7.33 7.66 -14.75
CA THR A 187 8.68 7.17 -14.98
C THR A 187 8.66 5.94 -15.86
N THR A 188 9.77 5.65 -16.54
CA THR A 188 9.93 4.43 -17.35
C THR A 188 10.54 3.27 -16.57
N THR A 189 11.23 3.60 -15.49
CA THR A 189 11.85 2.67 -14.54
C THR A 189 11.54 3.14 -13.12
N ARG A 190 12.08 2.49 -12.12
CA ARG A 190 11.94 2.99 -10.74
C ARG A 190 12.46 4.42 -10.62
N PRO A 191 11.76 5.29 -9.89
CA PRO A 191 12.22 6.67 -9.66
C PRO A 191 13.62 6.72 -9.02
N ALA A 192 14.48 7.64 -9.48
CA ALA A 192 15.83 7.82 -8.93
C ALA A 192 15.80 8.16 -7.43
N TRP A 193 14.81 8.95 -6.98
CA TRP A 193 14.63 9.35 -5.58
C TRP A 193 14.32 8.19 -4.62
N MET A 194 14.07 6.99 -5.11
CA MET A 194 13.96 5.79 -4.25
C MET A 194 15.30 5.35 -3.67
N ASN A 195 16.41 5.91 -4.10
CA ASN A 195 17.69 5.78 -3.44
C ASN A 195 17.95 6.99 -2.55
N TRP A 196 18.36 6.76 -1.30
CA TRP A 196 18.71 7.85 -0.40
C TRP A 196 19.93 8.59 -0.90
N LEU A 197 19.87 9.91 -0.82
CA LEU A 197 20.98 10.79 -1.11
C LEU A 197 21.85 10.94 0.14
N ILE A 198 23.16 11.00 -0.08
CA ILE A 198 24.08 11.48 0.96
C ILE A 198 23.81 12.98 1.14
N SER A 199 23.70 13.45 2.37
CA SER A 199 23.36 14.84 2.64
C SER A 199 24.41 15.79 2.04
N ILE A 200 23.98 16.96 1.61
CA ILE A 200 24.89 17.96 1.02
C ILE A 200 25.99 18.38 1.98
N ASN A 201 25.72 18.39 3.29
CA ASN A 201 26.73 18.70 4.30
C ASN A 201 27.84 17.64 4.32
N GLU A 202 27.50 16.35 4.21
CA GLU A 202 28.49 15.28 4.13
C GLU A 202 29.28 15.38 2.83
N VAL A 203 28.62 15.59 1.69
CA VAL A 203 29.27 15.75 0.38
C VAL A 203 30.25 16.93 0.37
N ASN A 204 29.92 18.03 1.04
CA ASN A 204 30.78 19.22 1.10
C ASN A 204 31.99 19.03 2.01
N ASN A 205 31.85 18.25 3.09
CA ASN A 205 32.89 18.09 4.10
C ASN A 205 33.71 16.80 3.92
N ASN A 206 33.25 15.85 3.14
CA ASN A 206 33.90 14.57 2.90
C ASN A 206 34.10 14.33 1.41
N ALA A 207 35.29 14.64 0.91
CA ALA A 207 35.63 14.48 -0.51
C ALA A 207 35.50 13.02 -1.00
N ALA A 208 35.63 12.03 -0.11
CA ALA A 208 35.58 10.62 -0.48
C ALA A 208 34.18 10.14 -0.91
N VAL A 209 33.11 10.85 -0.52
CA VAL A 209 31.73 10.47 -0.89
C VAL A 209 31.17 11.27 -2.05
N ARG A 210 31.90 12.28 -2.53
CA ARG A 210 31.39 13.23 -3.53
C ARG A 210 30.98 12.55 -4.84
N ASP A 211 31.75 11.58 -5.29
CA ASP A 211 31.54 10.88 -6.56
C ASP A 211 30.66 9.64 -6.43
N TYR A 212 30.25 9.30 -5.21
CA TYR A 212 29.45 8.11 -4.91
C TYR A 212 28.01 8.42 -4.53
N ASN A 213 27.57 9.67 -4.62
CA ASN A 213 26.21 10.02 -4.28
C ASN A 213 25.22 9.41 -5.29
N ASN A 214 24.06 9.01 -4.78
CA ASN A 214 22.98 8.54 -5.64
C ASN A 214 22.43 9.67 -6.51
N PRO A 215 21.83 9.36 -7.67
CA PRO A 215 21.13 10.35 -8.47
C PRO A 215 20.13 11.13 -7.65
N SER A 216 20.10 12.45 -7.82
CA SER A 216 19.14 13.31 -7.10
C SER A 216 17.73 13.14 -7.64
N CYS A 217 16.75 13.59 -6.85
CA CYS A 217 15.35 13.62 -7.29
C CYS A 217 15.11 14.60 -8.46
N THR A 218 16.09 15.47 -8.73
CA THR A 218 16.07 16.40 -9.88
C THR A 218 16.62 15.77 -11.15
N ASP A 219 17.28 14.61 -11.07
CA ASP A 219 17.67 13.87 -12.25
C ASP A 219 16.41 13.50 -13.00
N ALA A 220 16.32 13.94 -14.25
CA ALA A 220 15.13 13.75 -15.05
C ALA A 220 14.68 12.29 -14.99
N TYR A 221 13.43 12.10 -14.67
CA TYR A 221 12.75 10.82 -14.78
C TYR A 221 12.78 10.40 -16.26
N LYS A 222 13.78 9.61 -16.61
CA LYS A 222 13.96 9.11 -17.98
C LYS A 222 13.21 7.83 -18.17
#